data_ca856603d9ea8bad413a56065945d3ad
#
_entry.id   ca856603d9ea8bad413a56065945d3ad
#
_cell.length_a   1.000
_cell.length_b   1.000
_cell.length_c   1.000
_cell.angle_alpha   90.00
_cell.angle_beta   90.00
_cell.angle_gamma   90.00
#
_symmetry.space_group_name_H-M   'P 1'
#
loop_
_entity.id
_entity.type
_entity.pdbx_description
1 polymer ?
#
loop_
_entity_poly.entity_id
_entity_poly.type
_entity_poly.pdbx_seq_one_letter_code
_entity_poly.pdbx_strand_id
1 'polypeptide(L)'
;KLPEAAKQMFGKNLCMDDIREMVYYLEREHQKEEARILRTVMGEALRVVGAEQRIGKGIRETFRNTTNSVVSLWEGVEMLEFLLEKLERSVPKWIRNRLEEAKDVLECFCSSDEKYVRYLYLDKEQLPILCAASREIPELLQKMLWDREEEISAILTSGTLKAGADFLRTRQVTGLEARAGVQEYVAESPFSYEKNCLLYLPKTLEHCRRGSREEAVMIANHIHSLICSTYGHTLVLFTSYTLMGSVYQILRDSLPFPMVEVWRHSQEEILRFKTMENGVLFAAGSCWEGVDFPGDMV
;
A
#
# COMPACT_ATOMS: atom_id res chain seq x y z
N LYS A 1 8.05 5.63 6.38
CA LYS A 1 7.29 4.63 7.19
C LYS A 1 6.19 5.25 8.06
N LEU A 2 6.44 6.39 8.77
CA LEU A 2 5.40 7.01 9.60
C LEU A 2 4.13 7.40 8.80
N PRO A 3 4.21 8.10 7.64
CA PRO A 3 3.01 8.40 6.85
C PRO A 3 2.29 7.16 6.32
N GLU A 4 2.99 6.09 6.00
CA GLU A 4 2.40 4.81 5.58
C GLU A 4 1.67 4.11 6.72
N ALA A 5 2.25 4.08 7.92
CA ALA A 5 1.59 3.56 9.12
C ALA A 5 0.34 4.39 9.46
N ALA A 6 0.43 5.71 9.35
CA ALA A 6 -0.70 6.61 9.56
C ALA A 6 -1.83 6.36 8.53
N LYS A 7 -1.50 6.15 7.25
CA LYS A 7 -2.50 5.77 6.23
C LYS A 7 -3.24 4.48 6.57
N GLN A 8 -2.54 3.50 7.14
CA GLN A 8 -3.18 2.26 7.59
C GLN A 8 -4.03 2.49 8.83
N MET A 9 -3.56 3.28 9.79
CA MET A 9 -4.23 3.56 11.04
C MET A 9 -5.49 4.43 10.86
N PHE A 10 -5.42 5.44 10.00
CA PHE A 10 -6.52 6.37 9.73
C PHE A 10 -7.34 6.02 8.48
N GLY A 11 -6.95 4.97 7.77
CA GLY A 11 -7.72 4.41 6.67
C GLY A 11 -8.93 3.63 7.20
N LYS A 12 -10.00 3.65 6.43
CA LYS A 12 -11.21 2.87 6.70
C LYS A 12 -11.30 1.76 5.66
N ASN A 13 -11.68 0.57 6.07
CA ASN A 13 -11.97 -0.52 5.16
C ASN A 13 -13.16 -1.35 5.64
N LEU A 14 -13.82 -2.01 4.71
CA LEU A 14 -14.93 -2.94 4.98
C LEU A 14 -14.92 -4.03 3.92
N CYS A 15 -14.91 -5.27 4.37
CA CYS A 15 -14.98 -6.45 3.51
C CYS A 15 -16.04 -7.44 3.97
N MET A 16 -16.28 -8.48 3.19
CA MET A 16 -17.27 -9.49 3.54
C MET A 16 -16.88 -10.30 4.78
N ASP A 17 -15.60 -10.46 5.06
CA ASP A 17 -15.14 -11.15 6.27
C ASP A 17 -15.47 -10.35 7.54
N ASP A 18 -15.37 -9.01 7.50
CA ASP A 18 -15.81 -8.15 8.61
C ASP A 18 -17.31 -8.34 8.89
N ILE A 19 -18.12 -8.43 7.82
CA ILE A 19 -19.57 -8.67 7.95
C ILE A 19 -19.84 -10.06 8.55
N ARG A 20 -19.13 -11.10 8.10
CA ARG A 20 -19.25 -12.46 8.63
C ARG A 20 -18.88 -12.53 10.10
N GLU A 21 -17.85 -11.82 10.50
CA GLU A 21 -17.42 -11.71 11.90
C GLU A 21 -18.50 -11.06 12.76
N MET A 22 -19.05 -9.93 12.35
CA MET A 22 -20.13 -9.25 13.06
C MET A 22 -21.38 -10.14 13.15
N VAL A 23 -21.77 -10.81 12.09
CA VAL A 23 -22.88 -11.77 12.06
C VAL A 23 -22.65 -12.90 13.07
N TYR A 24 -21.48 -13.48 13.10
CA TYR A 24 -21.12 -14.54 14.05
C TYR A 24 -21.28 -14.09 15.51
N TYR A 25 -20.81 -12.90 15.84
CA TYR A 25 -20.94 -12.38 17.20
C TYR A 25 -22.39 -12.02 17.57
N LEU A 26 -23.18 -11.48 16.66
CA LEU A 26 -24.61 -11.25 16.89
C LEU A 26 -25.36 -12.56 17.14
N GLU A 27 -25.05 -13.63 16.40
CA GLU A 27 -25.63 -14.95 16.63
C GLU A 27 -25.26 -15.53 18.00
N ARG A 28 -24.04 -15.29 18.48
CA ARG A 28 -23.60 -15.68 19.84
C ARG A 28 -24.33 -14.91 20.95
N GLU A 29 -24.62 -13.65 20.72
CA GLU A 29 -25.42 -12.82 21.64
C GLU A 29 -26.94 -13.05 21.46
N HIS A 30 -27.33 -14.14 20.83
CA HIS A 30 -28.72 -14.53 20.56
C HIS A 30 -29.52 -13.56 19.69
N GLN A 31 -28.86 -12.68 18.97
CA GLN A 31 -29.47 -11.68 18.05
C GLN A 31 -29.57 -12.26 16.62
N LYS A 32 -30.27 -13.38 16.45
CA LYS A 32 -30.31 -14.14 15.18
C LYS A 32 -31.01 -13.40 14.02
N GLU A 33 -32.04 -12.65 14.33
CA GLU A 33 -32.78 -11.89 13.33
C GLU A 33 -31.93 -10.70 12.81
N GLU A 34 -31.28 -10.00 13.71
CA GLU A 34 -30.36 -8.90 13.41
C GLU A 34 -29.17 -9.39 12.60
N ALA A 35 -28.61 -10.53 12.97
CA ALA A 35 -27.55 -11.19 12.22
C ALA A 35 -27.98 -11.54 10.79
N ARG A 36 -29.20 -12.02 10.61
CA ARG A 36 -29.77 -12.35 9.29
C ARG A 36 -29.96 -11.10 8.45
N ILE A 37 -30.51 -10.03 9.02
CA ILE A 37 -30.71 -8.74 8.35
C ILE A 37 -29.36 -8.20 7.88
N LEU A 38 -28.36 -8.11 8.79
CA LEU A 38 -27.02 -7.64 8.48
C LEU A 38 -26.39 -8.41 7.30
N ARG A 39 -26.41 -9.74 7.38
CA ARG A 39 -25.86 -10.61 6.32
C ARG A 39 -26.52 -10.36 4.97
N THR A 40 -27.85 -10.23 4.95
CA THR A 40 -28.61 -10.10 3.70
C THR A 40 -28.36 -8.74 3.05
N VAL A 41 -28.54 -7.65 3.79
CA VAL A 41 -28.42 -6.28 3.24
C VAL A 41 -26.98 -5.99 2.82
N MET A 42 -26.00 -6.29 3.68
CA MET A 42 -24.61 -6.04 3.37
C MET A 42 -24.07 -6.93 2.24
N GLY A 43 -24.50 -8.18 2.22
CA GLY A 43 -24.15 -9.10 1.12
C GLY A 43 -24.68 -8.63 -0.22
N GLU A 44 -25.89 -8.08 -0.28
CA GLU A 44 -26.46 -7.49 -1.49
C GLU A 44 -25.76 -6.19 -1.87
N ALA A 45 -25.51 -5.29 -0.94
CA ALA A 45 -24.82 -4.03 -1.19
C ALA A 45 -23.43 -4.26 -1.81
N LEU A 46 -22.62 -5.15 -1.22
CA LEU A 46 -21.29 -5.47 -1.76
C LEU A 46 -21.38 -6.14 -3.14
N ARG A 47 -22.39 -6.97 -3.38
CA ARG A 47 -22.60 -7.60 -4.70
C ARG A 47 -22.94 -6.57 -5.77
N VAL A 48 -23.86 -5.65 -5.49
CA VAL A 48 -24.23 -4.56 -6.40
C VAL A 48 -23.02 -3.70 -6.72
N VAL A 49 -22.27 -3.28 -5.70
CA VAL A 49 -21.03 -2.51 -5.89
C VAL A 49 -20.04 -3.28 -6.76
N GLY A 50 -19.80 -4.56 -6.50
CA GLY A 50 -18.90 -5.39 -7.30
C GLY A 50 -19.29 -5.49 -8.77
N ALA A 51 -20.57 -5.62 -9.06
CA ALA A 51 -21.10 -5.69 -10.42
C ALA A 51 -20.96 -4.35 -11.17
N GLU A 52 -21.27 -3.24 -10.51
CA GLU A 52 -21.27 -1.89 -11.11
C GLU A 52 -19.85 -1.35 -11.36
N GLN A 53 -18.89 -1.65 -10.49
CA GLN A 53 -17.56 -1.04 -10.52
C GLN A 53 -16.58 -1.70 -11.49
N ARG A 54 -16.87 -2.89 -12.02
CA ARG A 54 -16.03 -3.65 -12.99
C ARG A 54 -14.57 -3.76 -12.53
N ILE A 55 -14.37 -4.20 -11.30
CA ILE A 55 -13.05 -4.24 -10.67
C ILE A 55 -12.19 -5.33 -11.32
N GLY A 56 -11.00 -4.97 -11.79
CA GLY A 56 -10.03 -5.92 -12.33
C GLY A 56 -9.36 -6.74 -11.22
N LYS A 57 -9.07 -8.03 -11.49
CA LYS A 57 -8.39 -8.90 -10.52
C LYS A 57 -7.00 -8.35 -10.16
N GLY A 58 -6.75 -8.15 -8.87
CA GLY A 58 -5.48 -7.64 -8.36
C GLY A 58 -5.23 -6.15 -8.59
N ILE A 59 -6.24 -5.42 -9.11
CA ILE A 59 -6.16 -3.99 -9.39
C ILE A 59 -6.96 -3.23 -8.34
N ARG A 60 -6.45 -2.06 -7.95
CA ARG A 60 -7.19 -1.08 -7.13
C ARG A 60 -7.88 -0.10 -8.08
N GLU A 61 -9.19 -0.03 -8.00
CA GLU A 61 -10.00 0.86 -8.82
C GLU A 61 -10.58 1.99 -7.96
N THR A 62 -10.56 3.21 -8.49
CA THR A 62 -11.23 4.34 -7.84
C THR A 62 -12.74 4.12 -7.86
N PHE A 63 -13.40 4.31 -6.72
CA PHE A 63 -14.85 4.18 -6.64
C PHE A 63 -15.56 5.23 -7.51
N ARG A 64 -16.51 4.78 -8.31
CA ARG A 64 -17.37 5.64 -9.13
C ARG A 64 -18.75 5.70 -8.52
N ASN A 65 -19.27 6.90 -8.31
CA ASN A 65 -20.61 7.10 -7.78
C ASN A 65 -21.68 6.75 -8.83
N THR A 66 -21.96 5.44 -8.99
CA THR A 66 -23.11 5.00 -9.79
C THR A 66 -24.36 5.03 -8.92
N THR A 67 -25.53 5.32 -9.51
CA THR A 67 -26.78 5.41 -8.76
C THR A 67 -27.05 4.13 -7.97
N ASN A 68 -26.91 2.95 -8.60
CA ASN A 68 -27.19 1.69 -7.94
C ASN A 68 -26.22 1.40 -6.80
N SER A 69 -24.91 1.66 -6.98
CA SER A 69 -23.93 1.49 -5.90
C SER A 69 -24.22 2.39 -4.71
N VAL A 70 -24.54 3.67 -4.95
CA VAL A 70 -24.83 4.62 -3.88
C VAL A 70 -26.12 4.26 -3.15
N VAL A 71 -27.19 3.90 -3.87
CA VAL A 71 -28.47 3.48 -3.25
C VAL A 71 -28.26 2.24 -2.38
N SER A 72 -27.60 1.20 -2.89
CA SER A 72 -27.36 -0.02 -2.10
C SER A 72 -26.48 0.21 -0.87
N LEU A 73 -25.50 1.12 -0.96
CA LEU A 73 -24.70 1.48 0.22
C LEU A 73 -25.50 2.30 1.23
N TRP A 74 -26.41 3.18 0.80
CA TRP A 74 -27.33 3.90 1.69
C TRP A 74 -28.31 2.97 2.40
N GLU A 75 -28.86 1.97 1.72
CA GLU A 75 -29.66 0.92 2.36
C GLU A 75 -28.86 0.20 3.47
N GLY A 76 -27.56 -0.01 3.25
CA GLY A 76 -26.64 -0.52 4.26
C GLY A 76 -26.48 0.43 5.46
N VAL A 77 -26.35 1.73 5.22
CA VAL A 77 -26.27 2.76 6.29
C VAL A 77 -27.56 2.76 7.14
N GLU A 78 -28.71 2.87 6.51
CA GLU A 78 -30.01 2.88 7.21
C GLU A 78 -30.23 1.61 8.04
N MET A 79 -29.85 0.45 7.48
CA MET A 79 -29.92 -0.83 8.20
C MET A 79 -28.98 -0.83 9.43
N LEU A 80 -27.74 -0.34 9.29
CA LEU A 80 -26.80 -0.28 10.42
C LEU A 80 -27.26 0.70 11.49
N GLU A 81 -27.87 1.84 11.13
CA GLU A 81 -28.50 2.76 12.09
C GLU A 81 -29.60 2.09 12.87
N PHE A 82 -30.51 1.42 12.16
CA PHE A 82 -31.59 0.64 12.79
C PHE A 82 -31.04 -0.43 13.77
N LEU A 83 -29.99 -1.16 13.37
CA LEU A 83 -29.37 -2.17 14.23
C LEU A 83 -28.69 -1.55 15.46
N LEU A 84 -27.99 -0.43 15.31
CA LEU A 84 -27.33 0.28 16.40
C LEU A 84 -28.34 0.78 17.45
N GLU A 85 -29.48 1.32 17.04
CA GLU A 85 -30.57 1.71 17.94
C GLU A 85 -31.18 0.51 18.67
N LYS A 86 -31.53 -0.54 17.91
CA LYS A 86 -32.16 -1.74 18.45
C LYS A 86 -31.25 -2.50 19.43
N LEU A 87 -29.95 -2.52 19.17
CA LEU A 87 -28.95 -3.28 19.94
C LEU A 87 -28.29 -2.47 21.06
N GLU A 88 -28.72 -1.23 21.30
CA GLU A 88 -28.07 -0.30 22.25
C GLU A 88 -27.71 -0.93 23.61
N ARG A 89 -28.59 -1.78 24.14
CA ARG A 89 -28.44 -2.45 25.44
C ARG A 89 -28.34 -3.97 25.37
N SER A 90 -28.41 -4.53 24.19
CA SER A 90 -28.56 -5.98 23.98
C SER A 90 -27.24 -6.68 23.64
N VAL A 91 -26.20 -5.90 23.28
CA VAL A 91 -24.88 -6.44 22.90
C VAL A 91 -23.75 -5.66 23.56
N PRO A 92 -22.57 -6.27 23.74
CA PRO A 92 -21.38 -5.61 24.24
C PRO A 92 -20.96 -4.38 23.39
N LYS A 93 -20.40 -3.37 24.06
CA LYS A 93 -19.97 -2.11 23.42
C LYS A 93 -19.05 -2.32 22.20
N TRP A 94 -18.17 -3.30 22.25
CA TRP A 94 -17.22 -3.56 21.16
C TRP A 94 -17.91 -4.06 19.88
N ILE A 95 -19.03 -4.80 19.98
CA ILE A 95 -19.84 -5.19 18.80
C ILE A 95 -20.47 -3.94 18.18
N ARG A 96 -21.02 -3.05 19.01
CA ARG A 96 -21.58 -1.78 18.53
C ARG A 96 -20.54 -0.92 17.84
N ASN A 97 -19.35 -0.81 18.41
CA ASN A 97 -18.25 -0.07 17.79
C ASN A 97 -17.92 -0.62 16.38
N ARG A 98 -17.94 -1.96 16.20
CA ARG A 98 -17.73 -2.58 14.88
C ARG A 98 -18.84 -2.24 13.88
N LEU A 99 -20.10 -2.21 14.34
CA LEU A 99 -21.22 -1.78 13.49
C LEU A 99 -21.13 -0.28 13.16
N GLU A 100 -20.72 0.56 14.10
CA GLU A 100 -20.44 1.99 13.88
C GLU A 100 -19.30 2.19 12.87
N GLU A 101 -18.18 1.46 13.02
CA GLU A 101 -17.07 1.49 12.05
C GLU A 101 -17.53 1.09 10.64
N ALA A 102 -18.35 0.05 10.51
CA ALA A 102 -18.91 -0.36 9.23
C ALA A 102 -19.83 0.72 8.63
N LYS A 103 -20.69 1.33 9.45
CA LYS A 103 -21.55 2.45 9.03
C LYS A 103 -20.72 3.63 8.51
N ASP A 104 -19.70 4.02 9.26
CA ASP A 104 -18.77 5.10 8.91
C ASP A 104 -18.08 4.88 7.56
N VAL A 105 -17.74 3.62 7.23
CA VAL A 105 -17.19 3.30 5.91
C VAL A 105 -18.23 3.52 4.82
N LEU A 106 -19.45 3.01 4.99
CA LEU A 106 -20.52 3.17 4.00
C LEU A 106 -20.89 4.65 3.79
N GLU A 107 -21.02 5.42 4.86
CA GLU A 107 -21.27 6.87 4.79
C GLU A 107 -20.17 7.60 4.01
N CYS A 108 -18.90 7.23 4.25
CA CYS A 108 -17.78 7.78 3.49
C CYS A 108 -17.90 7.50 1.99
N PHE A 109 -18.45 6.35 1.59
CA PHE A 109 -18.68 6.01 0.19
C PHE A 109 -19.89 6.68 -0.42
N CYS A 110 -20.92 6.95 0.39
CA CYS A 110 -22.13 7.66 -0.03
C CYS A 110 -21.96 9.19 -0.10
N SER A 111 -21.04 9.73 0.71
CA SER A 111 -20.78 11.17 0.78
C SER A 111 -19.99 11.67 -0.43
N SER A 112 -20.14 12.98 -0.71
CA SER A 112 -19.26 13.69 -1.67
C SER A 112 -18.02 14.27 -0.99
N ASP A 113 -17.64 13.77 0.20
CA ASP A 113 -16.51 14.30 0.96
C ASP A 113 -15.19 14.02 0.26
N GLU A 114 -14.48 15.06 -0.13
CA GLU A 114 -13.18 15.00 -0.79
C GLU A 114 -12.02 14.69 0.17
N LYS A 115 -12.28 14.61 1.48
CA LYS A 115 -11.27 14.25 2.49
C LYS A 115 -10.74 12.83 2.32
N TYR A 116 -11.49 11.97 1.64
CA TYR A 116 -11.11 10.59 1.42
C TYR A 116 -10.90 10.26 -0.06
N VAL A 117 -9.87 9.49 -0.34
CA VAL A 117 -9.72 8.77 -1.60
C VAL A 117 -10.40 7.41 -1.43
N ARG A 118 -11.51 7.20 -2.15
CA ARG A 118 -12.30 5.97 -2.12
C ARG A 118 -11.88 5.06 -3.25
N TYR A 119 -11.53 3.84 -2.93
CA TYR A 119 -11.11 2.85 -3.90
C TYR A 119 -11.54 1.44 -3.47
N LEU A 120 -11.49 0.52 -4.42
CA LEU A 120 -11.92 -0.85 -4.26
C LEU A 120 -10.87 -1.80 -4.84
N TYR A 121 -10.83 -2.99 -4.31
CA TYR A 121 -10.17 -4.14 -4.92
C TYR A 121 -10.93 -5.41 -4.55
N LEU A 122 -10.69 -6.51 -5.28
CA LEU A 122 -11.35 -7.79 -5.02
C LEU A 122 -10.56 -8.61 -4.00
N ASP A 123 -11.28 -9.25 -3.09
CA ASP A 123 -10.73 -10.27 -2.20
C ASP A 123 -10.48 -11.61 -2.94
N LYS A 124 -10.16 -12.65 -2.19
CA LYS A 124 -9.94 -14.01 -2.74
C LYS A 124 -11.22 -14.62 -3.32
N GLU A 125 -12.38 -14.25 -2.82
CA GLU A 125 -13.70 -14.71 -3.25
C GLU A 125 -14.29 -13.85 -4.37
N GLN A 126 -13.52 -12.88 -4.90
CA GLN A 126 -13.94 -11.90 -5.92
C GLN A 126 -15.05 -10.95 -5.44
N LEU A 127 -15.13 -10.72 -4.12
CA LEU A 127 -16.00 -9.70 -3.53
C LEU A 127 -15.23 -8.38 -3.34
N PRO A 128 -15.90 -7.21 -3.48
CA PRO A 128 -15.24 -5.93 -3.31
C PRO A 128 -14.89 -5.66 -1.85
N ILE A 129 -13.67 -5.19 -1.64
CA ILE A 129 -13.25 -4.57 -0.39
C ILE A 129 -13.35 -3.06 -0.58
N LEU A 130 -14.16 -2.41 0.24
CA LEU A 130 -14.31 -0.95 0.27
C LEU A 130 -13.14 -0.36 1.06
N CYS A 131 -12.42 0.60 0.49
CA CYS A 131 -11.30 1.27 1.15
C CYS A 131 -11.38 2.78 1.00
N ALA A 132 -11.22 3.50 2.10
CA ALA A 132 -11.15 4.94 2.14
C ALA A 132 -9.85 5.39 2.82
N ALA A 133 -8.98 6.06 2.07
CA ALA A 133 -7.73 6.62 2.58
C ALA A 133 -7.90 8.12 2.82
N SER A 134 -7.63 8.60 4.03
CA SER A 134 -7.66 10.03 4.33
C SER A 134 -6.62 10.79 3.54
N ARG A 135 -6.98 11.98 3.06
CA ARG A 135 -6.05 12.96 2.47
C ARG A 135 -5.43 13.86 3.53
N GLU A 136 -6.01 13.93 4.71
CA GLU A 136 -5.63 14.79 5.84
C GLU A 136 -4.70 14.05 6.83
N ILE A 137 -3.80 13.19 6.32
CA ILE A 137 -2.87 12.43 7.17
C ILE A 137 -1.96 13.35 7.99
N PRO A 138 -1.39 14.44 7.43
CA PRO A 138 -0.56 15.37 8.22
C PRO A 138 -1.31 16.00 9.39
N GLU A 139 -2.54 16.46 9.14
CA GLU A 139 -3.40 17.09 10.15
C GLU A 139 -3.81 16.11 11.25
N LEU A 140 -4.11 14.87 10.86
CA LEU A 140 -4.42 13.79 11.80
C LEU A 140 -3.19 13.43 12.66
N LEU A 141 -2.00 13.35 12.06
CA LEU A 141 -0.76 13.16 12.80
C LEU A 141 -0.47 14.32 13.74
N GLN A 142 -0.66 15.55 13.27
CA GLN A 142 -0.50 16.72 14.13
C GLN A 142 -1.40 16.60 15.36
N LYS A 143 -2.71 16.44 15.18
CA LYS A 143 -3.69 16.40 16.26
C LYS A 143 -3.51 15.22 17.20
N MET A 144 -3.27 14.02 16.65
CA MET A 144 -3.31 12.78 17.44
C MET A 144 -1.95 12.33 17.97
N LEU A 145 -0.86 12.82 17.40
CA LEU A 145 0.48 12.43 17.81
C LEU A 145 1.24 13.60 18.42
N TRP A 146 1.24 14.78 17.77
CA TRP A 146 2.09 15.89 18.17
C TRP A 146 1.45 16.86 19.15
N ASP A 147 0.15 17.12 19.05
CA ASP A 147 -0.59 18.08 19.89
C ASP A 147 -1.28 17.41 21.09
N ARG A 148 -0.72 16.30 21.58
CA ARG A 148 -1.21 15.63 22.78
C ARG A 148 -0.94 16.50 24.02
N GLU A 149 -1.80 16.33 25.05
CA GLU A 149 -1.60 16.94 26.35
C GLU A 149 -0.35 16.40 27.08
N GLU A 150 0.01 15.14 26.82
CA GLU A 150 1.23 14.54 27.35
C GLU A 150 2.43 14.97 26.50
N GLU A 151 3.46 15.49 27.16
CA GLU A 151 4.74 15.81 26.50
C GLU A 151 5.42 14.52 26.02
N ILE A 152 5.57 14.39 24.71
CA ILE A 152 6.34 13.30 24.10
C ILE A 152 7.59 13.86 23.45
N SER A 153 8.72 13.18 23.67
CA SER A 153 9.93 13.39 22.89
C SER A 153 9.98 12.38 21.76
N ALA A 154 10.17 12.84 20.54
CA ALA A 154 10.23 11.98 19.38
C ALA A 154 11.46 12.29 18.52
N ILE A 155 12.11 11.24 18.02
CA ILE A 155 13.23 11.34 17.11
C ILE A 155 12.83 10.64 15.80
N LEU A 156 12.81 11.39 14.70
CA LEU A 156 12.65 10.86 13.35
C LEU A 156 14.03 10.74 12.72
N THR A 157 14.40 9.54 12.29
CA THR A 157 15.67 9.29 11.62
C THR A 157 15.50 8.50 10.34
N SER A 158 16.21 8.92 9.29
CA SER A 158 16.30 8.20 8.01
C SER A 158 17.40 8.84 7.15
N GLY A 159 17.98 8.09 6.24
CA GLY A 159 18.90 8.64 5.23
C GLY A 159 18.25 9.60 4.22
N THR A 160 16.93 9.74 4.22
CA THR A 160 16.16 10.47 3.18
C THR A 160 15.13 11.45 3.76
N LEU A 161 15.30 11.93 5.00
CA LEU A 161 14.40 12.93 5.58
C LEU A 161 14.55 14.31 4.93
N LYS A 162 15.77 14.67 4.57
CA LYS A 162 16.06 15.89 3.84
C LYS A 162 15.86 15.65 2.34
N ALA A 163 15.06 16.49 1.70
CA ALA A 163 14.82 16.45 0.27
C ALA A 163 15.31 17.76 -0.37
N GLY A 164 16.44 17.69 -1.09
CA GLY A 164 17.07 18.89 -1.62
C GLY A 164 17.73 19.74 -0.52
N ALA A 165 17.32 21.00 -0.38
CA ALA A 165 17.95 21.96 0.54
C ALA A 165 17.45 21.84 2.00
N ASP A 166 16.25 21.30 2.25
CA ASP A 166 15.56 21.41 3.52
C ASP A 166 14.76 20.15 3.92
N PHE A 167 14.06 20.23 5.06
CA PHE A 167 13.17 19.21 5.59
C PHE A 167 11.68 19.52 5.37
N LEU A 168 11.34 20.54 4.57
CA LEU A 168 9.98 21.02 4.42
C LEU A 168 9.01 19.89 4.03
N ARG A 169 9.36 19.08 3.04
CA ARG A 169 8.53 17.95 2.61
C ARG A 169 8.28 16.95 3.75
N THR A 170 9.30 16.61 4.52
CA THR A 170 9.18 15.70 5.67
C THR A 170 8.28 16.30 6.72
N ARG A 171 8.43 17.57 7.06
CA ARG A 171 7.56 18.27 8.00
C ARG A 171 6.11 18.29 7.54
N GLN A 172 5.86 18.57 6.26
CA GLN A 172 4.53 18.55 5.66
C GLN A 172 3.88 17.18 5.81
N VAL A 173 4.51 16.13 5.33
CA VAL A 173 3.89 14.78 5.32
C VAL A 173 3.78 14.13 6.71
N THR A 174 4.50 14.65 7.70
CA THR A 174 4.45 14.17 9.09
C THR A 174 3.62 15.06 10.03
N GLY A 175 3.02 16.14 9.54
CA GLY A 175 2.23 17.08 10.35
C GLY A 175 3.05 17.96 11.27
N LEU A 176 4.32 18.19 10.96
CA LEU A 176 5.25 19.03 11.75
C LEU A 176 5.51 20.41 11.13
N GLU A 177 4.83 20.75 10.03
CA GLU A 177 5.11 21.97 9.26
C GLU A 177 5.01 23.24 10.11
N ALA A 178 3.92 23.38 10.86
CA ALA A 178 3.66 24.55 11.71
C ALA A 178 4.20 24.41 13.14
N ARG A 179 4.81 23.27 13.50
CA ARG A 179 5.24 23.03 14.88
C ARG A 179 6.53 23.75 15.20
N ALA A 180 6.50 24.57 16.26
CA ALA A 180 7.70 25.18 16.83
C ALA A 180 8.55 24.14 17.59
N GLY A 181 9.86 24.43 17.73
CA GLY A 181 10.78 23.59 18.52
C GLY A 181 11.27 22.32 17.83
N VAL A 182 10.92 22.09 16.57
CA VAL A 182 11.49 20.98 15.80
C VAL A 182 12.95 21.29 15.48
N GLN A 183 13.86 20.43 15.95
CA GLN A 183 15.28 20.52 15.63
C GLN A 183 15.60 19.64 14.43
N GLU A 184 16.38 20.14 13.52
CA GLU A 184 16.79 19.46 12.29
C GLU A 184 18.29 19.27 12.28
N TYR A 185 18.72 18.04 12.00
CA TYR A 185 20.13 17.70 11.96
C TYR A 185 20.45 16.87 10.72
N VAL A 186 21.56 17.16 10.06
CA VAL A 186 22.08 16.39 8.91
C VAL A 186 23.46 15.92 9.26
N ALA A 187 23.66 14.60 9.26
CA ALA A 187 24.99 14.03 9.27
C ALA A 187 25.54 14.00 7.84
N GLU A 188 26.78 14.31 7.68
CA GLU A 188 27.47 14.17 6.38
C GLU A 188 27.57 12.70 5.99
N SER A 189 27.42 12.42 4.70
CA SER A 189 27.59 11.06 4.19
C SER A 189 29.06 10.66 4.27
N PRO A 190 29.37 9.48 4.81
CA PRO A 190 30.75 8.95 4.80
C PRO A 190 31.21 8.51 3.40
N PHE A 191 30.30 8.45 2.42
CA PHE A 191 30.58 7.95 1.07
C PHE A 191 31.00 9.08 0.12
N SER A 192 32.10 8.88 -0.60
CA SER A 192 32.56 9.78 -1.65
C SER A 192 31.86 9.45 -2.98
N TYR A 193 30.63 9.90 -3.15
CA TYR A 193 29.85 9.61 -4.36
C TYR A 193 30.50 10.10 -5.64
N GLU A 194 31.21 11.23 -5.60
CA GLU A 194 31.93 11.76 -6.76
C GLU A 194 33.00 10.83 -7.30
N LYS A 195 33.60 10.00 -6.42
CA LYS A 195 34.65 9.06 -6.79
C LYS A 195 34.15 7.64 -7.05
N ASN A 196 33.10 7.24 -6.30
CA ASN A 196 32.68 5.85 -6.22
C ASN A 196 31.32 5.59 -6.84
N CYS A 197 30.67 6.61 -7.45
CA CYS A 197 29.37 6.47 -8.08
C CYS A 197 29.36 6.98 -9.51
N LEU A 198 28.94 6.15 -10.44
CA LEU A 198 28.65 6.52 -11.83
C LEU A 198 27.16 6.39 -12.09
N LEU A 199 26.47 7.52 -12.31
CA LEU A 199 25.07 7.53 -12.66
C LEU A 199 24.90 7.43 -14.18
N TYR A 200 24.37 6.29 -14.65
CA TYR A 200 24.01 6.09 -16.04
C TYR A 200 22.52 6.41 -16.28
N LEU A 201 22.25 7.39 -17.12
CA LEU A 201 20.90 7.75 -17.56
C LEU A 201 20.81 7.59 -19.09
N PRO A 202 20.06 6.60 -19.59
CA PRO A 202 19.91 6.44 -21.04
C PRO A 202 19.14 7.62 -21.64
N LYS A 203 19.72 8.27 -22.65
CA LYS A 203 19.10 9.42 -23.33
C LYS A 203 17.99 9.02 -24.29
N THR A 204 18.02 7.79 -24.75
CA THR A 204 17.13 7.24 -25.78
C THR A 204 16.19 6.20 -25.17
N LEU A 205 15.37 6.62 -24.17
CA LEU A 205 14.21 5.85 -23.80
C LEU A 205 13.10 6.17 -24.79
N GLU A 206 12.84 5.25 -25.71
CA GLU A 206 11.68 5.36 -26.58
C GLU A 206 10.40 5.36 -25.74
N HIS A 207 9.39 6.12 -26.18
CA HIS A 207 8.11 6.19 -25.50
C HIS A 207 7.30 4.91 -25.77
N CYS A 208 7.61 3.86 -25.02
CA CYS A 208 6.83 2.64 -25.04
C CYS A 208 5.61 2.74 -24.12
N ARG A 209 4.53 2.05 -24.47
CA ARG A 209 3.38 1.92 -23.61
C ARG A 209 3.76 1.14 -22.34
N ARG A 210 3.48 1.69 -21.17
CA ARG A 210 3.74 1.02 -19.88
C ARG A 210 3.07 -0.36 -19.82
N GLY A 211 3.84 -1.36 -19.39
CA GLY A 211 3.39 -2.76 -19.29
C GLY A 211 3.38 -3.49 -20.65
N SER A 212 3.88 -2.88 -21.71
CA SER A 212 3.99 -3.54 -23.02
C SER A 212 5.23 -4.45 -23.09
N ARG A 213 5.22 -5.37 -24.04
CA ARG A 213 6.37 -6.23 -24.31
C ARG A 213 7.56 -5.41 -24.86
N GLU A 214 7.28 -4.38 -25.63
CA GLU A 214 8.29 -3.48 -26.19
C GLU A 214 9.05 -2.73 -25.08
N GLU A 215 8.34 -2.26 -24.06
CA GLU A 215 8.96 -1.67 -22.87
C GLU A 215 9.89 -2.67 -22.18
N ALA A 216 9.43 -3.91 -21.95
CA ALA A 216 10.25 -4.94 -21.31
C ALA A 216 11.50 -5.29 -22.14
N VAL A 217 11.40 -5.36 -23.47
CA VAL A 217 12.54 -5.62 -24.38
C VAL A 217 13.54 -4.47 -24.34
N MET A 218 13.06 -3.23 -24.40
CA MET A 218 13.93 -2.05 -24.36
C MET A 218 14.71 -1.99 -23.04
N ILE A 219 14.03 -2.18 -21.92
CA ILE A 219 14.66 -2.20 -20.60
C ILE A 219 15.65 -3.37 -20.50
N ALA A 220 15.28 -4.56 -20.99
CA ALA A 220 16.16 -5.72 -21.01
C ALA A 220 17.47 -5.46 -21.77
N ASN A 221 17.43 -4.78 -22.91
CA ASN A 221 18.61 -4.44 -23.68
C ASN A 221 19.59 -3.53 -22.92
N HIS A 222 19.09 -2.51 -22.22
CA HIS A 222 19.94 -1.67 -21.37
C HIS A 222 20.52 -2.45 -20.19
N ILE A 223 19.70 -3.23 -19.52
CA ILE A 223 20.14 -4.06 -18.38
C ILE A 223 21.17 -5.09 -18.82
N HIS A 224 20.98 -5.76 -19.97
CA HIS A 224 21.93 -6.71 -20.53
C HIS A 224 23.31 -6.07 -20.69
N SER A 225 23.38 -4.90 -21.31
CA SER A 225 24.64 -4.19 -21.55
C SER A 225 25.34 -3.81 -20.23
N LEU A 226 24.58 -3.37 -19.22
CA LEU A 226 25.10 -3.02 -17.91
C LEU A 226 25.65 -4.27 -17.18
N ILE A 227 24.88 -5.37 -17.14
CA ILE A 227 25.29 -6.63 -16.50
C ILE A 227 26.56 -7.18 -17.15
N CYS A 228 26.68 -7.14 -18.47
CA CYS A 228 27.89 -7.55 -19.16
C CYS A 228 29.09 -6.66 -18.81
N SER A 229 28.88 -5.36 -18.63
CA SER A 229 29.95 -4.41 -18.27
C SER A 229 30.43 -4.57 -16.82
N THR A 230 29.55 -5.06 -15.93
CA THR A 230 29.88 -5.33 -14.51
C THR A 230 30.29 -6.79 -14.25
N TYR A 231 30.37 -7.62 -15.27
CA TYR A 231 30.66 -9.07 -15.14
C TYR A 231 29.71 -9.80 -14.19
N GLY A 232 28.43 -9.51 -14.26
CA GLY A 232 27.44 -9.91 -13.27
C GLY A 232 27.36 -8.89 -12.15
N HIS A 233 27.72 -9.21 -10.92
CA HIS A 233 27.79 -8.30 -9.75
C HIS A 233 26.73 -7.19 -9.78
N THR A 234 25.47 -7.57 -10.03
CA THR A 234 24.42 -6.59 -10.34
C THR A 234 23.15 -6.87 -9.56
N LEU A 235 22.65 -5.85 -8.88
CA LEU A 235 21.30 -5.80 -8.33
C LEU A 235 20.40 -4.96 -9.24
N VAL A 236 19.33 -5.57 -9.75
CA VAL A 236 18.33 -4.89 -10.59
C VAL A 236 17.05 -4.71 -9.80
N LEU A 237 16.71 -3.47 -9.47
CA LEU A 237 15.52 -3.14 -8.70
C LEU A 237 14.38 -2.62 -9.57
N PHE A 238 13.22 -3.27 -9.45
CA PHE A 238 12.01 -2.93 -10.19
C PHE A 238 10.92 -2.35 -9.28
N THR A 239 10.13 -1.44 -9.81
CA THR A 239 8.91 -0.93 -9.16
C THR A 239 7.69 -1.84 -9.36
N SER A 240 7.81 -2.85 -10.23
CA SER A 240 6.73 -3.79 -10.58
C SER A 240 7.27 -5.22 -10.71
N TYR A 241 6.64 -6.16 -10.00
CA TYR A 241 6.93 -7.59 -10.14
C TYR A 241 6.61 -8.12 -11.54
N THR A 242 5.57 -7.60 -12.19
CA THR A 242 5.22 -8.00 -13.55
C THR A 242 6.30 -7.63 -14.55
N LEU A 243 6.83 -6.39 -14.47
CA LEU A 243 7.92 -5.95 -15.34
C LEU A 243 9.22 -6.71 -15.03
N MET A 244 9.52 -6.92 -13.74
CA MET A 244 10.66 -7.73 -13.30
C MET A 244 10.64 -9.12 -13.95
N GLY A 245 9.54 -9.85 -13.81
CA GLY A 245 9.41 -11.19 -14.39
C GLY A 245 9.50 -11.19 -15.92
N SER A 246 8.92 -10.18 -16.59
CA SER A 246 9.01 -10.06 -18.06
C SER A 246 10.46 -9.83 -18.52
N VAL A 247 11.20 -8.94 -17.87
CA VAL A 247 12.61 -8.65 -18.19
C VAL A 247 13.50 -9.86 -17.85
N TYR A 248 13.27 -10.50 -16.69
CA TYR A 248 13.98 -11.71 -16.29
C TYR A 248 13.85 -12.82 -17.35
N GLN A 249 12.63 -13.08 -17.84
CA GLN A 249 12.39 -14.10 -18.87
C GLN A 249 13.09 -13.80 -20.19
N ILE A 250 13.25 -12.53 -20.55
CA ILE A 250 13.99 -12.13 -21.76
C ILE A 250 15.50 -12.39 -21.59
N LEU A 251 16.05 -12.14 -20.40
CA LEU A 251 17.50 -12.13 -20.16
C LEU A 251 18.05 -13.48 -19.71
N ARG A 252 17.25 -14.35 -19.10
CA ARG A 252 17.72 -15.57 -18.44
C ARG A 252 18.55 -16.51 -19.33
N ASP A 253 18.24 -16.55 -20.63
CA ASP A 253 18.91 -17.43 -21.59
C ASP A 253 19.99 -16.69 -22.42
N SER A 254 20.15 -15.37 -22.22
CA SER A 254 21.08 -14.53 -23.00
C SER A 254 22.29 -14.05 -22.21
N LEU A 255 22.28 -14.18 -20.89
CA LEU A 255 23.38 -13.78 -20.01
C LEU A 255 24.21 -14.98 -19.57
N PRO A 256 25.55 -14.87 -19.57
CA PRO A 256 26.43 -15.94 -19.10
C PRO A 256 26.56 -16.02 -17.58
N PHE A 257 25.83 -15.21 -16.83
CA PHE A 257 25.91 -15.08 -15.38
C PHE A 257 24.75 -15.79 -14.70
N PRO A 258 24.93 -16.36 -13.49
CA PRO A 258 23.83 -16.93 -12.73
C PRO A 258 22.86 -15.84 -12.29
N MET A 259 21.56 -16.08 -12.51
CA MET A 259 20.51 -15.12 -12.22
C MET A 259 19.54 -15.65 -11.17
N VAL A 260 19.08 -14.77 -10.29
CA VAL A 260 18.06 -15.06 -9.29
C VAL A 260 16.98 -13.98 -9.34
N GLU A 261 15.73 -14.38 -9.26
CA GLU A 261 14.61 -13.45 -9.07
C GLU A 261 13.99 -13.60 -7.68
N VAL A 262 13.76 -12.48 -6.99
CA VAL A 262 13.18 -12.44 -5.65
C VAL A 262 11.74 -11.98 -5.71
N TRP A 263 10.82 -12.87 -5.37
CA TRP A 263 9.41 -12.60 -5.20
C TRP A 263 9.09 -12.26 -3.73
N ARG A 264 7.85 -11.86 -3.45
CA ARG A 264 7.41 -11.50 -2.10
C ARG A 264 7.76 -12.59 -1.08
N HIS A 265 8.41 -12.20 0.03
CA HIS A 265 8.75 -13.06 1.17
C HIS A 265 9.82 -14.15 0.92
N SER A 266 10.59 -14.03 -0.12
CA SER A 266 11.67 -14.96 -0.46
C SER A 266 13.01 -14.50 0.14
N GLN A 267 13.32 -14.95 1.34
CA GLN A 267 14.66 -14.74 1.93
C GLN A 267 15.70 -15.75 1.38
N GLU A 268 15.23 -16.91 0.97
CA GLU A 268 16.09 -18.01 0.48
C GLU A 268 16.86 -17.60 -0.78
N GLU A 269 16.20 -16.95 -1.73
CA GLU A 269 16.81 -16.46 -2.96
C GLU A 269 17.87 -15.38 -2.69
N ILE A 270 17.64 -14.52 -1.70
CA ILE A 270 18.62 -13.51 -1.28
C ILE A 270 19.87 -14.22 -0.69
N LEU A 271 19.67 -15.23 0.16
CA LEU A 271 20.77 -16.02 0.71
C LEU A 271 21.52 -16.78 -0.39
N ARG A 272 20.81 -17.38 -1.33
CA ARG A 272 21.37 -18.04 -2.49
C ARG A 272 22.23 -17.08 -3.32
N PHE A 273 21.71 -15.87 -3.61
CA PHE A 273 22.47 -14.86 -4.33
C PHE A 273 23.79 -14.50 -3.63
N LYS A 274 23.79 -14.38 -2.30
CA LYS A 274 24.97 -14.05 -1.51
C LYS A 274 26.11 -15.10 -1.60
N THR A 275 25.82 -16.30 -2.09
CA THR A 275 26.79 -17.37 -2.31
C THR A 275 27.26 -17.51 -3.77
N MET A 276 26.72 -16.68 -4.66
CA MET A 276 27.04 -16.73 -6.08
C MET A 276 28.29 -15.90 -6.42
N GLU A 277 29.14 -16.42 -7.28
CA GLU A 277 30.12 -15.63 -7.97
C GLU A 277 29.49 -14.97 -9.20
N ASN A 278 29.75 -13.69 -9.41
CA ASN A 278 29.25 -12.93 -10.56
C ASN A 278 27.72 -13.02 -10.73
N GLY A 279 26.98 -13.11 -9.62
CA GLY A 279 25.53 -13.26 -9.63
C GLY A 279 24.81 -11.99 -10.06
N VAL A 280 23.58 -12.17 -10.59
CA VAL A 280 22.65 -11.09 -10.90
C VAL A 280 21.37 -11.30 -10.14
N LEU A 281 20.98 -10.31 -9.32
CA LEU A 281 19.78 -10.37 -8.52
C LEU A 281 18.71 -9.45 -9.11
N PHE A 282 17.55 -10.03 -9.45
CA PHE A 282 16.36 -9.29 -9.86
C PHE A 282 15.39 -9.20 -8.69
N ALA A 283 15.03 -8.00 -8.29
CA ALA A 283 14.20 -7.80 -7.11
C ALA A 283 13.20 -6.64 -7.28
N ALA A 284 12.14 -6.68 -6.50
CA ALA A 284 11.14 -5.60 -6.42
C ALA A 284 10.63 -5.47 -4.97
N GLY A 285 9.94 -4.37 -4.67
CA GLY A 285 9.26 -4.17 -3.39
C GLY A 285 10.20 -4.15 -2.19
N SER A 286 10.23 -5.21 -1.40
CA SER A 286 10.98 -5.29 -0.13
C SER A 286 12.49 -5.18 -0.26
N CYS A 287 13.05 -5.45 -1.42
CA CYS A 287 14.50 -5.35 -1.64
C CYS A 287 15.01 -3.92 -1.91
N TRP A 288 14.11 -2.94 -2.00
CA TRP A 288 14.51 -1.53 -2.10
C TRP A 288 15.12 -0.97 -0.81
N GLU A 289 14.82 -1.60 0.32
CA GLU A 289 15.34 -1.21 1.63
C GLU A 289 15.59 -2.44 2.50
N GLY A 290 16.54 -2.34 3.45
CA GLY A 290 16.71 -3.34 4.50
C GLY A 290 17.47 -4.61 4.07
N VAL A 291 18.12 -4.61 2.92
CA VAL A 291 19.00 -5.70 2.48
C VAL A 291 20.41 -5.16 2.35
N ASP A 292 21.39 -5.90 2.88
CA ASP A 292 22.80 -5.58 2.81
C ASP A 292 23.54 -6.61 1.94
N PHE A 293 24.36 -6.10 1.03
CA PHE A 293 25.20 -6.89 0.13
C PHE A 293 26.66 -6.45 0.31
N PRO A 294 27.39 -7.05 1.27
CA PRO A 294 28.75 -6.63 1.57
C PRO A 294 29.76 -7.06 0.50
N GLY A 295 30.83 -6.27 0.36
CA GLY A 295 31.93 -6.54 -0.58
C GLY A 295 31.52 -6.33 -2.04
N ASP A 296 32.01 -7.21 -2.91
CA ASP A 296 31.86 -7.09 -4.36
C ASP A 296 30.64 -7.85 -4.91
N MET A 297 29.59 -8.03 -4.12
CA MET A 297 28.39 -8.79 -4.54
C MET A 297 27.57 -8.04 -5.58
N VAL A 298 27.55 -6.72 -5.53
CA VAL A 298 26.79 -5.83 -6.43
C VAL A 298 27.56 -4.56 -6.73
#